data_72836dfe1761b9305993ce118735dbb7
#
_entry.id   72836dfe1761b9305993ce118735dbb7
#
_cell.length_a   1.000
_cell.length_b   1.000
_cell.length_c   1.000
_cell.angle_alpha   90.00
_cell.angle_beta   90.00
_cell.angle_gamma   90.00
#
_symmetry.space_group_name_H-M   'P 1'
#
loop_
_entity.id
_entity.type
_entity.pdbx_description
1 polymer ?
#
loop_
_entity_poly.entity_id
_entity_poly.type
_entity_poly.pdbx_seq_one_letter_code
_entity_poly.pdbx_strand_id
1 'polypeptide(L)'
;MKVEDLTSYELIEKRRIEDLNSESCLLRHKKTGARVALLSNDDENKVFSIGFRTTPVNSTGVAHIMEHSVLCGSKRFPVKDPFIELAKGSLNTFLNAMTYPDKTIYPLASCNDKDFQNLMHVYLDAVFYPNIYKEEKIFRQEGWHYELQDKEGELSLNGVVYNEMKGAFSSPDEVLSREVMNSLYPDTTYGFESGGDPEVIPELTYEEFLEFHKKYYHPSNSYIFLYGNMDMAEKLDFIDREYLSAFERREVASEVESQKAFTERRRVEKKYPIGAEDKEEGNTYLAY
;
A
#
# COMPACT_ATOMS: atom_id res chain seq x y z
N MET A 1 12.12 -0.54 29.56
CA MET A 1 13.24 -1.20 28.83
C MET A 1 13.76 -0.19 27.80
N LYS A 2 15.06 -0.17 27.50
CA LYS A 2 15.56 0.69 26.42
C LYS A 2 15.53 -0.06 25.09
N VAL A 3 15.47 0.67 24.00
CA VAL A 3 15.49 0.07 22.64
C VAL A 3 16.76 -0.75 22.40
N GLU A 4 17.89 -0.28 22.95
CA GLU A 4 19.19 -0.93 22.85
C GLU A 4 19.27 -2.27 23.61
N ASP A 5 18.36 -2.53 24.57
CA ASP A 5 18.30 -3.77 25.34
C ASP A 5 17.55 -4.89 24.59
N LEU A 6 16.87 -4.58 23.48
CA LEU A 6 16.12 -5.54 22.71
C LEU A 6 17.06 -6.48 21.91
N THR A 7 17.06 -7.76 22.27
CA THR A 7 17.97 -8.75 21.64
C THR A 7 17.58 -9.14 20.23
N SER A 8 16.31 -8.97 19.86
CA SER A 8 15.75 -9.29 18.52
C SER A 8 16.07 -8.24 17.45
N TYR A 9 16.54 -7.05 17.86
CA TYR A 9 16.91 -5.98 16.95
C TYR A 9 18.39 -5.66 16.98
N GLU A 10 18.92 -5.20 15.87
CA GLU A 10 20.23 -4.64 15.68
C GLU A 10 20.08 -3.13 15.50
N LEU A 11 20.74 -2.33 16.33
CA LEU A 11 20.81 -0.88 16.17
C LEU A 11 21.83 -0.55 15.07
N ILE A 12 21.36 0.03 13.98
CA ILE A 12 22.19 0.41 12.82
C ILE A 12 22.72 1.83 13.00
N GLU A 13 21.84 2.75 13.41
CA GLU A 13 22.18 4.16 13.58
C GLU A 13 21.31 4.76 14.68
N LYS A 14 21.90 5.66 15.46
CA LYS A 14 21.21 6.50 16.45
C LYS A 14 21.73 7.91 16.35
N ARG A 15 20.81 8.89 16.24
CA ARG A 15 21.17 10.31 16.20
C ARG A 15 20.06 11.20 16.72
N ARG A 16 20.41 12.40 17.14
CA ARG A 16 19.47 13.48 17.43
C ARG A 16 19.14 14.22 16.14
N ILE A 17 17.85 14.52 15.93
CA ILE A 17 17.36 15.38 14.84
C ILE A 17 16.83 16.65 15.51
N GLU A 18 17.63 17.71 15.48
CA GLU A 18 17.36 18.96 16.21
C GLU A 18 16.10 19.66 15.66
N ASP A 19 15.95 19.74 14.33
CA ASP A 19 14.80 20.37 13.69
C ASP A 19 13.46 19.77 14.06
N LEU A 20 13.44 18.49 14.41
CA LEU A 20 12.25 17.75 14.83
C LEU A 20 12.20 17.53 16.36
N ASN A 21 13.16 18.05 17.11
CA ASN A 21 13.31 17.77 18.53
C ASN A 21 13.18 16.28 18.87
N SER A 22 13.70 15.39 18.01
CA SER A 22 13.50 13.95 18.10
C SER A 22 14.79 13.17 18.24
N GLU A 23 14.75 12.06 18.97
CA GLU A 23 15.76 11.02 18.92
C GLU A 23 15.39 10.02 17.83
N SER A 24 16.29 9.81 16.87
CA SER A 24 16.10 8.86 15.77
C SER A 24 16.91 7.59 15.99
N CYS A 25 16.28 6.43 15.80
CA CYS A 25 16.95 5.14 15.72
C CYS A 25 16.57 4.42 14.42
N LEU A 26 17.58 3.91 13.72
CA LEU A 26 17.41 2.98 12.62
C LEU A 26 17.79 1.59 13.09
N LEU A 27 16.87 0.64 12.96
CA LEU A 27 17.02 -0.72 13.45
C LEU A 27 16.77 -1.73 12.33
N ARG A 28 17.31 -2.94 12.54
CA ARG A 28 17.00 -4.11 11.72
C ARG A 28 16.59 -5.27 12.61
N HIS A 29 15.45 -5.88 12.34
CA HIS A 29 15.07 -7.11 13.01
C HIS A 29 15.98 -8.26 12.57
N LYS A 30 16.71 -8.88 13.51
CA LYS A 30 17.80 -9.83 13.19
C LYS A 30 17.32 -11.06 12.45
N LYS A 31 16.16 -11.62 12.85
CA LYS A 31 15.63 -12.85 12.29
C LYS A 31 15.10 -12.67 10.87
N THR A 32 14.36 -11.59 10.61
CA THR A 32 13.65 -11.39 9.34
C THR A 32 14.31 -10.39 8.40
N GLY A 33 15.15 -9.49 8.96
CA GLY A 33 15.72 -8.38 8.21
C GLY A 33 14.77 -7.19 8.03
N ALA A 34 13.59 -7.18 8.68
CA ALA A 34 12.68 -6.04 8.67
C ALA A 34 13.39 -4.76 9.10
N ARG A 35 13.15 -3.66 8.39
CA ARG A 35 13.75 -2.35 8.65
C ARG A 35 12.80 -1.53 9.51
N VAL A 36 13.33 -0.90 10.55
CA VAL A 36 12.54 -0.12 11.49
C VAL A 36 13.18 1.25 11.69
N ALA A 37 12.41 2.29 11.54
CA ALA A 37 12.81 3.66 11.86
C ALA A 37 11.93 4.19 13.00
N LEU A 38 12.58 4.75 14.01
CA LEU A 38 11.95 5.36 15.18
C LEU A 38 12.25 6.85 15.20
N LEU A 39 11.26 7.66 15.52
CA LEU A 39 11.41 9.06 15.90
C LEU A 39 10.71 9.29 17.24
N SER A 40 11.50 9.29 18.31
CA SER A 40 11.00 9.47 19.67
C SER A 40 11.06 10.96 20.06
N ASN A 41 9.95 11.52 20.49
CA ASN A 41 9.79 12.89 20.93
C ASN A 41 8.62 13.02 21.92
N ASP A 42 8.18 14.24 22.22
CA ASP A 42 7.09 14.55 23.15
C ASP A 42 5.72 14.77 22.50
N ASP A 43 5.59 14.49 21.21
CA ASP A 43 4.29 14.58 20.51
C ASP A 43 3.35 13.46 20.96
N GLU A 44 2.19 13.85 21.49
CA GLU A 44 1.18 12.89 21.95
C GLU A 44 0.50 12.14 20.80
N ASN A 45 0.55 12.66 19.56
CA ASN A 45 -0.01 12.01 18.39
C ASN A 45 0.94 10.93 17.86
N LYS A 46 0.79 9.73 18.36
CA LYS A 46 1.61 8.57 18.02
C LYS A 46 1.29 8.09 16.62
N VAL A 47 2.32 7.81 15.82
CA VAL A 47 2.18 7.29 14.46
C VAL A 47 2.84 5.92 14.34
N PHE A 48 2.17 5.00 13.70
CA PHE A 48 2.69 3.76 13.17
C PHE A 48 2.47 3.71 11.66
N SER A 49 3.44 3.19 10.95
CA SER A 49 3.26 2.81 9.55
C SER A 49 4.02 1.53 9.26
N ILE A 50 3.42 0.63 8.51
CA ILE A 50 4.12 -0.48 7.87
C ILE A 50 3.96 -0.34 6.36
N GLY A 51 5.06 -0.47 5.63
CA GLY A 51 5.06 -0.43 4.17
C GLY A 51 5.86 -1.57 3.58
N PHE A 52 5.52 -1.90 2.35
CA PHE A 52 6.22 -2.91 1.56
C PHE A 52 6.60 -2.29 0.22
N ARG A 53 7.78 -2.64 -0.30
CA ARG A 53 8.08 -2.34 -1.68
C ARG A 53 7.25 -3.30 -2.55
N THR A 54 6.33 -2.74 -3.32
CA THR A 54 5.42 -3.46 -4.21
C THR A 54 5.65 -2.97 -5.63
N THR A 55 6.23 -3.80 -6.48
CA THR A 55 6.63 -3.44 -7.84
C THR A 55 5.77 -4.22 -8.85
N PRO A 56 4.60 -3.68 -9.26
CA PRO A 56 3.77 -4.32 -10.27
C PRO A 56 4.52 -4.44 -11.61
N VAL A 57 4.17 -5.45 -12.38
CA VAL A 57 4.76 -5.76 -13.69
C VAL A 57 3.76 -5.58 -14.84
N ASN A 58 2.57 -5.11 -14.53
CA ASN A 58 1.50 -4.79 -15.46
C ASN A 58 0.54 -3.77 -14.84
N SER A 59 -0.46 -3.33 -15.58
CA SER A 59 -1.46 -2.34 -15.16
C SER A 59 -2.76 -2.95 -14.63
N THR A 60 -2.74 -4.19 -14.11
CA THR A 60 -3.94 -4.84 -13.54
C THR A 60 -4.40 -4.25 -12.22
N GLY A 61 -3.64 -3.31 -11.63
CA GLY A 61 -3.97 -2.72 -10.32
C GLY A 61 -3.83 -3.69 -9.16
N VAL A 62 -3.08 -4.78 -9.31
CA VAL A 62 -2.93 -5.81 -8.28
C VAL A 62 -2.46 -5.24 -6.94
N ALA A 63 -1.58 -4.22 -6.95
CA ALA A 63 -1.11 -3.57 -5.73
C ALA A 63 -2.21 -2.80 -5.00
N HIS A 64 -3.06 -2.07 -5.73
CA HIS A 64 -4.19 -1.31 -5.22
C HIS A 64 -5.33 -2.22 -4.72
N ILE A 65 -5.67 -3.24 -5.51
CA ILE A 65 -6.65 -4.25 -5.09
C ILE A 65 -6.17 -4.99 -3.83
N MET A 66 -4.87 -5.26 -3.72
CA MET A 66 -4.28 -5.87 -2.52
C MET A 66 -4.35 -4.93 -1.32
N GLU A 67 -4.11 -3.64 -1.50
CA GLU A 67 -4.22 -2.63 -0.44
C GLU A 67 -5.59 -2.66 0.21
N HIS A 68 -6.67 -2.59 -0.59
CA HIS A 68 -8.04 -2.70 -0.11
C HIS A 68 -8.32 -4.05 0.55
N SER A 69 -7.94 -5.12 -0.12
CA SER A 69 -8.33 -6.49 0.24
C SER A 69 -7.74 -6.98 1.57
N VAL A 70 -6.50 -6.59 1.93
CA VAL A 70 -5.91 -7.00 3.21
C VAL A 70 -6.65 -6.42 4.40
N LEU A 71 -7.33 -5.28 4.22
CA LEU A 71 -8.11 -4.60 5.25
C LEU A 71 -9.55 -5.17 5.41
N CYS A 72 -9.95 -6.13 4.56
CA CYS A 72 -11.27 -6.77 4.60
C CYS A 72 -11.35 -7.98 5.54
N GLY A 73 -10.56 -7.99 6.62
CA GLY A 73 -10.52 -9.02 7.64
C GLY A 73 -9.28 -9.89 7.63
N SER A 74 -8.91 -10.36 8.81
CA SER A 74 -7.67 -11.09 9.04
C SER A 74 -7.85 -12.24 10.01
N LYS A 75 -6.78 -12.98 10.27
CA LYS A 75 -6.79 -14.19 11.09
C LYS A 75 -7.33 -13.94 12.51
N ARG A 76 -6.92 -12.87 13.17
CA ARG A 76 -7.34 -12.51 14.53
C ARG A 76 -8.57 -11.61 14.54
N PHE A 77 -8.79 -10.87 13.46
CA PHE A 77 -9.91 -9.94 13.30
C PHE A 77 -10.76 -10.33 12.09
N PRO A 78 -11.52 -11.45 12.19
CA PRO A 78 -12.26 -12.04 11.05
C PRO A 78 -13.59 -11.34 10.75
N VAL A 79 -13.72 -10.05 11.10
CA VAL A 79 -14.89 -9.23 10.75
C VAL A 79 -14.79 -8.76 9.30
N LYS A 80 -15.94 -8.49 8.69
CA LYS A 80 -16.02 -8.19 7.24
C LYS A 80 -15.22 -6.92 6.86
N ASP A 81 -15.26 -5.90 7.70
CA ASP A 81 -14.68 -4.59 7.44
C ASP A 81 -14.06 -3.99 8.72
N PRO A 82 -12.96 -4.56 9.25
CA PRO A 82 -12.35 -4.05 10.48
C PRO A 82 -11.88 -2.60 10.33
N PHE A 83 -11.47 -2.19 9.13
CA PHE A 83 -11.04 -0.83 8.85
C PHE A 83 -12.17 0.20 9.07
N ILE A 84 -13.36 -0.07 8.52
CA ILE A 84 -14.53 0.81 8.69
C ILE A 84 -14.99 0.86 10.15
N GLU A 85 -14.96 -0.28 10.84
CA GLU A 85 -15.30 -0.34 12.28
C GLU A 85 -14.32 0.47 13.13
N LEU A 86 -13.01 0.42 12.82
CA LEU A 86 -12.01 1.22 13.48
C LEU A 86 -12.14 2.71 13.16
N ALA A 87 -12.41 3.06 11.91
CA ALA A 87 -12.58 4.46 11.50
C ALA A 87 -13.74 5.13 12.24
N LYS A 88 -14.79 4.36 12.56
CA LYS A 88 -15.98 4.86 13.28
C LYS A 88 -15.87 4.76 14.80
N GLY A 89 -15.19 3.76 15.31
CA GLY A 89 -15.26 3.36 16.72
C GLY A 89 -13.98 3.58 17.53
N SER A 90 -12.84 3.90 16.91
CA SER A 90 -11.57 4.15 17.60
C SER A 90 -11.34 5.64 17.87
N LEU A 91 -10.29 5.93 18.64
CA LEU A 91 -9.82 7.30 18.92
C LEU A 91 -8.73 7.74 17.92
N ASN A 92 -8.74 7.17 16.74
CA ASN A 92 -7.76 7.49 15.72
C ASN A 92 -7.78 8.98 15.36
N THR A 93 -6.61 9.53 15.08
CA THR A 93 -6.43 10.85 14.48
C THR A 93 -6.13 10.74 12.99
N PHE A 94 -5.69 9.57 12.55
CA PHE A 94 -5.46 9.25 11.15
C PHE A 94 -5.53 7.73 10.94
N LEU A 95 -6.25 7.29 9.91
CA LEU A 95 -6.26 5.92 9.39
C LEU A 95 -6.27 5.99 7.87
N ASN A 96 -5.35 5.29 7.22
CA ASN A 96 -5.34 5.20 5.77
C ASN A 96 -4.57 3.95 5.30
N ALA A 97 -4.67 3.68 4.01
CA ALA A 97 -3.77 2.84 3.24
C ALA A 97 -3.50 3.56 1.92
N MET A 98 -2.32 3.39 1.34
CA MET A 98 -1.91 4.13 0.15
C MET A 98 -1.03 3.27 -0.74
N THR A 99 -1.44 3.14 -2.00
CA THR A 99 -0.64 2.51 -3.05
C THR A 99 0.06 3.57 -3.91
N TYR A 100 1.36 3.39 -4.05
CA TYR A 100 2.24 4.17 -4.92
C TYR A 100 2.82 3.27 -6.02
N PRO A 101 3.46 3.83 -7.03
CA PRO A 101 4.00 3.01 -8.13
C PRO A 101 5.00 1.92 -7.71
N ASP A 102 5.68 2.08 -6.57
CA ASP A 102 6.76 1.17 -6.12
C ASP A 102 6.59 0.67 -4.68
N LYS A 103 5.53 1.08 -3.98
CA LYS A 103 5.28 0.70 -2.59
C LYS A 103 3.81 0.80 -2.22
N THR A 104 3.43 0.05 -1.19
CA THR A 104 2.13 0.18 -0.51
C THR A 104 2.38 0.38 0.97
N ILE A 105 1.73 1.38 1.58
CA ILE A 105 1.92 1.74 2.98
C ILE A 105 0.60 1.78 3.74
N TYR A 106 0.65 1.45 5.02
CA TYR A 106 -0.48 1.34 5.93
C TYR A 106 -0.22 2.21 7.17
N PRO A 107 -0.47 3.53 7.09
CA PRO A 107 -0.24 4.46 8.21
C PRO A 107 -1.47 4.57 9.09
N LEU A 108 -1.21 4.77 10.39
CA LEU A 108 -2.22 5.12 11.38
C LEU A 108 -1.66 6.06 12.45
N ALA A 109 -2.55 6.81 13.11
CA ALA A 109 -2.18 7.63 14.25
C ALA A 109 -3.29 7.68 15.31
N SER A 110 -2.89 7.82 16.58
CA SER A 110 -3.78 8.05 17.71
C SER A 110 -3.04 8.73 18.87
N CYS A 111 -3.71 9.63 19.56
CA CYS A 111 -3.20 10.22 20.79
C CYS A 111 -3.32 9.28 22.00
N ASN A 112 -4.22 8.31 21.96
CA ASN A 112 -4.45 7.35 23.04
C ASN A 112 -3.55 6.11 22.86
N ASP A 113 -2.72 5.79 23.83
CA ASP A 113 -1.74 4.71 23.72
C ASP A 113 -2.38 3.32 23.57
N LYS A 114 -3.49 3.06 24.27
CA LYS A 114 -4.19 1.77 24.18
C LYS A 114 -4.89 1.61 22.83
N ASP A 115 -5.49 2.67 22.35
CA ASP A 115 -6.11 2.71 21.00
C ASP A 115 -5.04 2.53 19.92
N PHE A 116 -3.94 3.27 20.00
CA PHE A 116 -2.78 3.12 19.13
C PHE A 116 -2.28 1.66 19.07
N GLN A 117 -2.14 1.02 20.24
CA GLN A 117 -1.72 -0.38 20.31
C GLN A 117 -2.71 -1.32 19.61
N ASN A 118 -4.02 -1.10 19.79
CA ASN A 118 -5.06 -1.90 19.14
C ASN A 118 -5.05 -1.70 17.62
N LEU A 119 -4.95 -0.46 17.16
CA LEU A 119 -4.89 -0.12 15.73
C LEU A 119 -3.66 -0.76 15.07
N MET A 120 -2.48 -0.63 15.70
CA MET A 120 -1.25 -1.26 15.23
C MET A 120 -1.41 -2.80 15.14
N HIS A 121 -2.05 -3.42 16.13
CA HIS A 121 -2.31 -4.85 16.15
C HIS A 121 -3.20 -5.28 14.96
N VAL A 122 -4.29 -4.54 14.70
CA VAL A 122 -5.19 -4.85 13.57
C VAL A 122 -4.47 -4.72 12.23
N TYR A 123 -3.69 -3.65 12.04
CA TYR A 123 -2.96 -3.43 10.79
C TYR A 123 -1.87 -4.47 10.53
N LEU A 124 -1.12 -4.86 11.56
CA LEU A 124 -0.11 -5.91 11.44
C LEU A 124 -0.75 -7.27 11.10
N ASP A 125 -1.87 -7.61 11.73
CA ASP A 125 -2.58 -8.86 11.42
C ASP A 125 -3.18 -8.83 10.01
N ALA A 126 -3.71 -7.69 9.59
CA ALA A 126 -4.26 -7.48 8.26
C ALA A 126 -3.22 -7.71 7.16
N VAL A 127 -2.05 -7.10 7.26
CA VAL A 127 -1.03 -7.20 6.20
C VAL A 127 -0.31 -8.54 6.19
N PHE A 128 -0.14 -9.23 7.34
CA PHE A 128 0.58 -10.49 7.39
C PHE A 128 -0.31 -11.73 7.31
N TYR A 129 -1.56 -11.63 7.75
CA TYR A 129 -2.49 -12.78 7.84
C TYR A 129 -3.90 -12.45 7.34
N PRO A 130 -4.04 -11.82 6.14
CA PRO A 130 -5.36 -11.45 5.62
C PRO A 130 -6.20 -12.67 5.27
N ASN A 131 -7.52 -12.50 5.31
CA ASN A 131 -8.48 -13.57 4.97
C ASN A 131 -8.60 -13.85 3.47
N ILE A 132 -7.86 -13.13 2.62
CA ILE A 132 -7.87 -13.29 1.17
C ILE A 132 -7.59 -14.72 0.68
N TYR A 133 -6.88 -15.51 1.48
CA TYR A 133 -6.58 -16.92 1.17
C TYR A 133 -7.75 -17.87 1.43
N LYS A 134 -8.75 -17.44 2.18
CA LYS A 134 -9.92 -18.23 2.56
C LYS A 134 -11.19 -17.78 1.86
N GLU A 135 -11.24 -16.51 1.48
CA GLU A 135 -12.42 -15.82 0.99
C GLU A 135 -12.13 -15.12 -0.35
N GLU A 136 -12.26 -15.84 -1.46
CA GLU A 136 -12.11 -15.27 -2.81
C GLU A 136 -13.05 -14.08 -3.04
N LYS A 137 -14.18 -14.04 -2.34
CA LYS A 137 -15.15 -12.95 -2.45
C LYS A 137 -14.57 -11.57 -2.12
N ILE A 138 -13.53 -11.50 -1.26
CA ILE A 138 -12.82 -10.25 -0.97
C ILE A 138 -12.19 -9.71 -2.26
N PHE A 139 -11.46 -10.55 -2.98
CA PHE A 139 -10.87 -10.18 -4.28
C PHE A 139 -11.94 -9.76 -5.29
N ARG A 140 -13.07 -10.49 -5.35
CA ARG A 140 -14.15 -10.17 -6.27
C ARG A 140 -14.85 -8.86 -5.93
N GLN A 141 -15.01 -8.54 -4.65
CA GLN A 141 -15.60 -7.30 -4.17
C GLN A 141 -14.67 -6.10 -4.40
N GLU A 142 -13.42 -6.20 -3.95
CA GLU A 142 -12.48 -5.09 -3.99
C GLU A 142 -11.88 -4.89 -5.40
N GLY A 143 -11.59 -5.95 -6.12
CA GLY A 143 -11.00 -5.92 -7.44
C GLY A 143 -12.03 -5.75 -8.54
N TRP A 144 -12.51 -6.88 -9.07
CA TRP A 144 -13.47 -6.89 -10.15
C TRP A 144 -14.27 -8.18 -10.19
N HIS A 145 -15.49 -8.10 -10.72
CA HIS A 145 -16.36 -9.24 -11.01
C HIS A 145 -17.36 -8.89 -12.10
N TYR A 146 -17.97 -9.91 -12.71
CA TYR A 146 -19.12 -9.72 -13.56
C TYR A 146 -20.38 -9.55 -12.71
N GLU A 147 -21.17 -8.53 -13.03
CA GLU A 147 -22.45 -8.26 -12.40
C GLU A 147 -23.59 -8.35 -13.41
N LEU A 148 -24.66 -9.01 -13.01
CA LEU A 148 -25.92 -9.09 -13.72
C LEU A 148 -27.03 -8.60 -12.80
N GLN A 149 -27.56 -7.41 -13.05
CA GLN A 149 -28.57 -6.79 -12.18
C GLN A 149 -29.90 -7.53 -12.22
N ASP A 150 -30.29 -8.04 -13.39
CA ASP A 150 -31.45 -8.87 -13.57
C ASP A 150 -31.20 -9.91 -14.68
N LYS A 151 -32.12 -10.90 -14.84
CA LYS A 151 -31.94 -12.02 -15.76
C LYS A 151 -31.91 -11.64 -17.26
N GLU A 152 -32.41 -10.47 -17.56
CA GLU A 152 -32.51 -9.95 -18.94
C GLU A 152 -31.55 -8.76 -19.15
N GLY A 153 -30.83 -8.33 -18.09
CA GLY A 153 -29.91 -7.24 -18.13
C GLY A 153 -28.62 -7.56 -18.87
N GLU A 154 -27.89 -6.54 -19.23
CA GLU A 154 -26.55 -6.67 -19.80
C GLU A 154 -25.53 -7.05 -18.71
N LEU A 155 -24.60 -7.91 -19.06
CA LEU A 155 -23.48 -8.28 -18.21
C LEU A 155 -22.52 -7.08 -18.12
N SER A 156 -22.26 -6.61 -16.90
CA SER A 156 -21.36 -5.48 -16.65
C SER A 156 -20.18 -5.90 -15.76
N LEU A 157 -19.15 -5.07 -15.73
CA LEU A 157 -18.03 -5.19 -14.81
C LEU A 157 -18.27 -4.28 -13.61
N ASN A 158 -18.02 -4.80 -12.42
CA ASN A 158 -18.14 -4.08 -11.15
C ASN A 158 -17.00 -4.47 -10.21
N GLY A 159 -16.71 -3.65 -9.23
CA GLY A 159 -15.68 -3.82 -8.20
C GLY A 159 -15.28 -2.48 -7.62
N VAL A 160 -14.85 -2.45 -6.37
CA VAL A 160 -14.52 -1.18 -5.69
C VAL A 160 -13.39 -0.46 -6.43
N VAL A 161 -12.23 -1.08 -6.58
CA VAL A 161 -11.07 -0.50 -7.29
C VAL A 161 -11.36 -0.31 -8.77
N TYR A 162 -12.05 -1.26 -9.42
CA TYR A 162 -12.46 -1.10 -10.83
C TYR A 162 -13.27 0.18 -11.06
N ASN A 163 -14.27 0.44 -10.22
CA ASN A 163 -15.13 1.62 -10.35
C ASN A 163 -14.39 2.91 -10.00
N GLU A 164 -13.54 2.87 -8.97
CA GLU A 164 -12.70 4.00 -8.58
C GLU A 164 -11.77 4.42 -9.73
N MET A 165 -11.05 3.46 -10.30
CA MET A 165 -10.13 3.73 -11.40
C MET A 165 -10.85 4.16 -12.68
N LYS A 166 -12.04 3.61 -12.97
CA LYS A 166 -12.87 4.08 -14.05
C LYS A 166 -13.26 5.55 -13.88
N GLY A 167 -13.50 5.99 -12.66
CA GLY A 167 -13.72 7.40 -12.32
C GLY A 167 -12.46 8.25 -12.53
N ALA A 168 -11.32 7.80 -12.01
CA ALA A 168 -10.04 8.52 -12.14
C ALA A 168 -9.64 8.71 -13.63
N PHE A 169 -9.84 7.71 -14.46
CA PHE A 169 -9.52 7.74 -15.88
C PHE A 169 -10.44 8.62 -16.73
N SER A 170 -11.49 9.18 -16.16
CA SER A 170 -12.32 10.19 -16.84
C SER A 170 -11.70 11.58 -16.85
N SER A 171 -10.62 11.84 -16.06
CA SER A 171 -9.93 13.12 -15.99
C SER A 171 -8.85 13.22 -17.07
N PRO A 172 -8.84 14.27 -17.91
CA PRO A 172 -7.78 14.50 -18.90
C PRO A 172 -6.40 14.67 -18.28
N ASP A 173 -6.31 15.31 -17.12
CA ASP A 173 -5.05 15.54 -16.40
C ASP A 173 -4.44 14.22 -15.92
N GLU A 174 -5.27 13.28 -15.42
CA GLU A 174 -4.83 11.95 -15.02
C GLU A 174 -4.35 11.13 -16.23
N VAL A 175 -5.04 11.20 -17.37
CA VAL A 175 -4.58 10.56 -18.61
C VAL A 175 -3.23 11.11 -19.03
N LEU A 176 -3.03 12.44 -19.00
CA LEU A 176 -1.76 13.06 -19.35
C LEU A 176 -0.65 12.64 -18.41
N SER A 177 -0.85 12.76 -17.09
CA SER A 177 0.14 12.44 -16.07
C SER A 177 0.64 11.00 -16.21
N ARG A 178 -0.28 10.09 -16.45
CA ARG A 178 0.01 8.68 -16.63
C ARG A 178 0.79 8.39 -17.92
N GLU A 179 0.38 8.98 -19.05
CA GLU A 179 1.11 8.82 -20.30
C GLU A 179 2.52 9.42 -20.22
N VAL A 180 2.72 10.51 -19.46
CA VAL A 180 4.04 11.06 -19.19
C VAL A 180 4.90 10.04 -18.44
N MET A 181 4.40 9.45 -17.36
CA MET A 181 5.12 8.44 -16.58
C MET A 181 5.44 7.18 -17.40
N ASN A 182 4.46 6.66 -18.13
CA ASN A 182 4.65 5.51 -19.02
C ASN A 182 5.69 5.79 -20.13
N SER A 183 5.73 7.01 -20.63
CA SER A 183 6.69 7.42 -21.67
C SER A 183 8.10 7.58 -21.13
N LEU A 184 8.24 8.07 -19.89
CA LEU A 184 9.54 8.31 -19.26
C LEU A 184 10.17 7.03 -18.70
N TYR A 185 9.36 6.07 -18.25
CA TYR A 185 9.82 4.87 -17.53
C TYR A 185 9.26 3.54 -18.07
N PRO A 186 9.22 3.31 -19.41
CA PRO A 186 8.56 2.14 -20.00
C PRO A 186 9.18 0.79 -19.62
N ASP A 187 10.45 0.79 -19.18
CA ASP A 187 11.18 -0.44 -18.85
C ASP A 187 11.14 -0.78 -17.34
N THR A 188 10.41 -0.01 -16.53
CA THR A 188 10.38 -0.14 -15.07
C THR A 188 8.95 -0.25 -14.53
N THR A 189 8.80 -0.50 -13.24
CA THR A 189 7.48 -0.49 -12.57
C THR A 189 6.73 0.84 -12.72
N TYR A 190 7.44 1.95 -12.91
CA TYR A 190 6.84 3.27 -13.12
C TYR A 190 6.18 3.45 -14.51
N GLY A 191 6.43 2.52 -15.43
CA GLY A 191 5.75 2.44 -16.72
C GLY A 191 4.36 1.81 -16.66
N PHE A 192 3.97 1.27 -15.49
CA PHE A 192 2.66 0.66 -15.27
C PHE A 192 1.77 1.54 -14.39
N GLU A 193 0.46 1.38 -14.53
CA GLU A 193 -0.52 2.00 -13.65
C GLU A 193 -0.72 1.15 -12.40
N SER A 194 -0.13 1.58 -11.28
CA SER A 194 -0.21 0.83 -10.01
C SER A 194 -1.62 0.81 -9.41
N GLY A 195 -2.41 1.84 -9.68
CA GLY A 195 -3.83 1.91 -9.31
C GLY A 195 -4.70 0.96 -10.11
N GLY A 196 -4.28 0.64 -11.32
CA GLY A 196 -4.97 -0.24 -12.26
C GLY A 196 -5.63 0.51 -13.42
N ASP A 197 -5.41 0.02 -14.63
CA ASP A 197 -6.11 0.48 -15.83
C ASP A 197 -7.44 -0.27 -15.94
N PRO A 198 -8.60 0.40 -16.01
CA PRO A 198 -9.90 -0.25 -16.12
C PRO A 198 -10.04 -1.23 -17.29
N GLU A 199 -9.28 -1.03 -18.37
CA GLU A 199 -9.26 -1.95 -19.51
C GLU A 199 -8.43 -3.22 -19.20
N VAL A 200 -7.50 -3.15 -18.24
CA VAL A 200 -6.55 -4.23 -17.90
C VAL A 200 -6.92 -4.91 -16.58
N ILE A 201 -7.54 -4.20 -15.63
CA ILE A 201 -7.97 -4.78 -14.33
C ILE A 201 -8.69 -6.12 -14.48
N PRO A 202 -9.61 -6.34 -15.47
CA PRO A 202 -10.31 -7.60 -15.62
C PRO A 202 -9.44 -8.79 -16.08
N GLU A 203 -8.17 -8.56 -16.41
CA GLU A 203 -7.22 -9.62 -16.71
C GLU A 203 -6.61 -10.25 -15.45
N LEU A 204 -6.70 -9.56 -14.29
CA LEU A 204 -6.14 -10.05 -13.04
C LEU A 204 -6.89 -11.29 -12.55
N THR A 205 -6.16 -12.37 -12.39
CA THR A 205 -6.67 -13.61 -11.80
C THR A 205 -6.52 -13.63 -10.28
N TYR A 206 -7.33 -14.44 -9.60
CA TYR A 206 -7.22 -14.62 -8.16
C TYR A 206 -5.89 -15.26 -7.75
N GLU A 207 -5.35 -16.15 -8.56
CA GLU A 207 -4.05 -16.79 -8.36
C GLU A 207 -2.91 -15.77 -8.40
N GLU A 208 -2.87 -14.90 -9.39
CA GLU A 208 -1.86 -13.82 -9.50
C GLU A 208 -1.96 -12.84 -8.34
N PHE A 209 -3.18 -12.51 -7.93
CA PHE A 209 -3.43 -11.69 -6.76
C PHE A 209 -2.85 -12.32 -5.48
N LEU A 210 -3.06 -13.60 -5.23
CA LEU A 210 -2.49 -14.30 -4.07
C LEU A 210 -0.96 -14.40 -4.13
N GLU A 211 -0.39 -14.66 -5.32
CA GLU A 211 1.06 -14.70 -5.51
C GLU A 211 1.71 -13.33 -5.26
N PHE A 212 1.03 -12.24 -5.60
CA PHE A 212 1.50 -10.89 -5.29
C PHE A 212 1.64 -10.67 -3.78
N HIS A 213 0.64 -11.04 -2.97
CA HIS A 213 0.73 -11.00 -1.51
C HIS A 213 1.88 -11.87 -0.99
N LYS A 214 1.94 -13.14 -1.40
CA LYS A 214 3.01 -14.04 -1.00
C LYS A 214 4.39 -13.47 -1.33
N LYS A 215 4.56 -12.83 -2.48
CA LYS A 215 5.83 -12.26 -2.92
C LYS A 215 6.25 -11.07 -2.06
N TYR A 216 5.38 -10.09 -1.87
CA TYR A 216 5.76 -8.78 -1.36
C TYR A 216 5.45 -8.54 0.11
N TYR A 217 4.39 -9.14 0.67
CA TYR A 217 3.93 -8.90 2.04
C TYR A 217 4.64 -9.81 3.03
N HIS A 218 5.93 -9.56 3.17
CA HIS A 218 6.79 -10.33 4.05
C HIS A 218 7.67 -9.39 4.88
N PRO A 219 7.97 -9.71 6.17
CA PRO A 219 8.81 -8.86 7.00
C PRO A 219 10.16 -8.48 6.38
N SER A 220 10.80 -9.40 5.62
CA SER A 220 12.07 -9.10 4.94
C SER A 220 11.99 -7.98 3.90
N ASN A 221 10.78 -7.65 3.43
CA ASN A 221 10.49 -6.56 2.48
C ASN A 221 9.83 -5.36 3.16
N SER A 222 9.64 -5.39 4.49
CA SER A 222 8.90 -4.37 5.22
C SER A 222 9.78 -3.22 5.70
N TYR A 223 9.13 -2.05 5.79
CA TYR A 223 9.63 -0.83 6.41
C TYR A 223 8.62 -0.42 7.49
N ILE A 224 9.04 -0.49 8.75
CA ILE A 224 8.21 -0.13 9.91
C ILE A 224 8.65 1.23 10.41
N PHE A 225 7.71 2.10 10.71
CA PHE A 225 7.96 3.44 11.23
C PHE A 225 7.12 3.68 12.48
N LEU A 226 7.76 4.18 13.53
CA LEU A 226 7.12 4.62 14.77
C LEU A 226 7.55 6.04 15.10
N TYR A 227 6.59 6.90 15.46
CA TYR A 227 6.82 8.30 15.80
C TYR A 227 5.98 8.69 17.01
N GLY A 228 6.54 9.57 17.86
CA GLY A 228 5.81 10.26 18.91
C GLY A 228 6.24 9.84 20.33
N ASN A 229 5.40 10.25 21.30
CA ASN A 229 5.60 9.97 22.73
C ASN A 229 5.01 8.61 23.11
N MET A 230 5.85 7.58 23.12
CA MET A 230 5.47 6.22 23.51
C MET A 230 6.69 5.43 24.02
N ASP A 231 6.46 4.32 24.73
CA ASP A 231 7.53 3.34 25.01
C ASP A 231 7.85 2.55 23.73
N MET A 232 8.85 3.05 22.99
CA MET A 232 9.30 2.44 21.73
C MET A 232 9.75 0.99 21.91
N ALA A 233 10.37 0.66 23.05
CA ALA A 233 10.84 -0.69 23.31
C ALA A 233 9.67 -1.66 23.54
N GLU A 234 8.62 -1.24 24.22
CA GLU A 234 7.39 -2.02 24.39
C GLU A 234 6.72 -2.31 23.04
N LYS A 235 6.60 -1.29 22.18
CA LYS A 235 5.99 -1.46 20.85
C LYS A 235 6.81 -2.40 19.97
N LEU A 236 8.13 -2.29 20.00
CA LEU A 236 9.03 -3.19 19.26
C LEU A 236 8.99 -4.63 19.76
N ASP A 237 8.95 -4.84 21.06
CA ASP A 237 8.81 -6.18 21.68
C ASP A 237 7.48 -6.82 21.26
N PHE A 238 6.40 -6.04 21.27
CA PHE A 238 5.10 -6.49 20.77
C PHE A 238 5.15 -6.90 19.30
N ILE A 239 5.73 -6.06 18.42
CA ILE A 239 5.84 -6.32 16.98
C ILE A 239 6.66 -7.60 16.73
N ASP A 240 7.77 -7.79 17.45
CA ASP A 240 8.58 -9.00 17.35
C ASP A 240 7.79 -10.23 17.78
N ARG A 241 7.32 -10.24 19.03
CA ARG A 241 6.69 -11.41 19.65
C ARG A 241 5.42 -11.85 18.94
N GLU A 242 4.55 -10.92 18.53
CA GLU A 242 3.26 -11.24 17.94
C GLU A 242 3.33 -11.51 16.44
N TYR A 243 4.35 -10.97 15.75
CA TYR A 243 4.40 -11.01 14.29
C TYR A 243 5.76 -11.43 13.73
N LEU A 244 6.83 -10.65 13.92
CA LEU A 244 8.07 -10.84 13.17
C LEU A 244 8.77 -12.16 13.50
N SER A 245 8.72 -12.60 14.76
CA SER A 245 9.36 -13.85 15.22
C SER A 245 8.79 -15.11 14.55
N ALA A 246 7.58 -15.03 13.97
CA ALA A 246 6.96 -16.14 13.24
C ALA A 246 7.55 -16.37 11.83
N PHE A 247 8.35 -15.43 11.34
CA PHE A 247 8.91 -15.47 9.98
C PHE A 247 10.41 -15.71 10.00
N GLU A 248 10.90 -16.35 8.95
CA GLU A 248 12.32 -16.46 8.65
C GLU A 248 12.74 -15.40 7.61
N ARG A 249 14.02 -15.07 7.57
CA ARG A 249 14.55 -14.17 6.54
C ARG A 249 14.47 -14.83 5.18
N ARG A 250 14.01 -14.08 4.18
CA ARG A 250 14.08 -14.48 2.78
C ARG A 250 14.48 -13.30 1.91
N GLU A 251 15.01 -13.59 0.74
CA GLU A 251 15.22 -12.60 -0.30
C GLU A 251 13.89 -12.31 -1.01
N VAL A 252 13.61 -11.03 -1.22
CA VAL A 252 12.41 -10.57 -1.95
C VAL A 252 12.89 -9.69 -3.10
N ALA A 253 12.68 -10.16 -4.32
CA ALA A 253 12.99 -9.40 -5.53
C ALA A 253 11.97 -8.26 -5.70
N SER A 254 12.27 -7.13 -5.07
CA SER A 254 11.44 -5.93 -5.07
C SER A 254 12.22 -4.66 -5.44
N GLU A 255 13.45 -4.80 -5.91
CA GLU A 255 14.25 -3.65 -6.36
C GLU A 255 13.69 -3.08 -7.65
N VAL A 256 13.72 -1.76 -7.77
CA VAL A 256 13.34 -1.05 -8.99
C VAL A 256 14.60 -0.82 -9.82
N GLU A 257 14.60 -1.35 -11.02
CA GLU A 257 15.69 -1.13 -11.96
C GLU A 257 15.67 0.32 -12.50
N SER A 258 16.84 0.82 -12.85
CA SER A 258 16.95 2.13 -13.49
C SER A 258 16.45 2.07 -14.93
N GLN A 259 15.69 3.08 -15.34
CA GLN A 259 15.29 3.25 -16.74
C GLN A 259 16.53 3.38 -17.63
N LYS A 260 16.54 2.66 -18.74
CA LYS A 260 17.57 2.80 -19.76
C LYS A 260 17.48 4.17 -20.43
N ALA A 261 18.63 4.77 -20.72
CA ALA A 261 18.67 6.06 -21.40
C ALA A 261 18.06 5.96 -22.81
N PHE A 262 17.24 6.94 -23.16
CA PHE A 262 16.73 7.06 -24.53
C PHE A 262 17.83 7.57 -25.46
N THR A 263 17.92 7.00 -26.64
CA THR A 263 18.86 7.42 -27.69
C THR A 263 18.22 8.38 -28.69
N GLU A 264 16.88 8.46 -28.70
CA GLU A 264 16.12 9.28 -29.64
C GLU A 264 14.97 10.01 -28.94
N ARG A 265 14.55 11.11 -29.54
CA ARG A 265 13.35 11.85 -29.09
C ARG A 265 12.11 11.01 -29.34
N ARG A 266 11.26 10.92 -28.35
CA ARG A 266 9.97 10.23 -28.44
C ARG A 266 8.83 11.25 -28.52
N ARG A 267 7.78 10.90 -29.24
CA ARG A 267 6.51 11.63 -29.31
C ARG A 267 5.41 10.62 -29.08
N VAL A 268 4.54 10.91 -28.13
CA VAL A 268 3.36 10.10 -27.80
C VAL A 268 2.13 10.97 -28.01
N GLU A 269 1.10 10.43 -28.61
CA GLU A 269 -0.21 11.05 -28.78
C GLU A 269 -1.25 10.09 -28.21
N LYS A 270 -2.07 10.60 -27.30
CA LYS A 270 -3.17 9.83 -26.69
C LYS A 270 -4.46 10.64 -26.78
N LYS A 271 -5.56 9.94 -27.02
CA LYS A 271 -6.90 10.52 -26.93
C LYS A 271 -7.44 10.31 -25.52
N TYR A 272 -8.26 11.24 -25.06
CA TYR A 272 -8.97 11.13 -23.79
C TYR A 272 -10.47 11.34 -24.01
N PRO A 273 -11.35 10.78 -23.14
CA PRO A 273 -12.78 10.96 -23.26
C PRO A 273 -13.18 12.40 -22.91
N ILE A 274 -14.16 12.92 -23.65
CA ILE A 274 -14.80 14.21 -23.37
C ILE A 274 -16.31 14.01 -23.22
N GLY A 275 -16.97 14.93 -22.53
CA GLY A 275 -18.44 14.93 -22.41
C GLY A 275 -19.12 15.22 -23.76
N ALA A 276 -20.37 14.80 -23.89
CA ALA A 276 -21.15 15.00 -25.14
C ALA A 276 -21.35 16.49 -25.51
N GLU A 277 -21.26 17.38 -24.53
CA GLU A 277 -21.40 18.83 -24.69
C GLU A 277 -20.05 19.53 -24.95
N ASP A 278 -18.93 18.84 -24.78
CA ASP A 278 -17.59 19.40 -24.95
C ASP A 278 -17.19 19.46 -26.42
N LYS A 279 -16.37 20.46 -26.74
CA LYS A 279 -15.79 20.61 -28.08
C LYS A 279 -14.40 19.99 -28.12
N GLU A 280 -14.06 19.30 -29.21
CA GLU A 280 -12.71 18.80 -29.42
C GLU A 280 -11.71 19.94 -29.66
N GLU A 281 -12.17 21.04 -30.27
CA GLU A 281 -11.32 22.18 -30.61
C GLU A 281 -10.89 23.00 -29.38
N GLY A 282 -9.59 23.19 -29.22
CA GLY A 282 -9.00 23.97 -28.12
C GLY A 282 -8.74 23.14 -26.85
N ASN A 283 -9.08 21.87 -26.82
CA ASN A 283 -8.93 20.95 -25.67
C ASN A 283 -7.74 20.00 -25.87
N THR A 284 -6.55 20.58 -26.06
CA THR A 284 -5.30 19.79 -26.17
C THR A 284 -4.43 20.03 -24.96
N TYR A 285 -3.98 18.96 -24.34
CA TYR A 285 -3.02 18.95 -23.23
C TYR A 285 -1.65 18.60 -23.79
N LEU A 286 -0.60 19.29 -23.34
CA LEU A 286 0.77 19.10 -23.79
C LEU A 286 1.72 19.04 -22.60
N ALA A 287 2.53 17.99 -22.56
CA ALA A 287 3.69 17.90 -21.67
C ALA A 287 4.98 17.90 -22.50
N TYR A 288 6.00 18.67 -22.01
CA TYR A 288 7.30 18.81 -22.68
C TYR A 288 8.43 18.71 -21.67
#